data_6cef47277198d766f449f0d57d10f82e
#
_entry.id   6cef47277198d766f449f0d57d10f82e
#
_cell.length_a   1.000
_cell.length_b   1.000
_cell.length_c   1.000
_cell.angle_alpha   90.00
_cell.angle_beta   90.00
_cell.angle_gamma   90.00
#
_symmetry.space_group_name_H-M   'P 1'
#
loop_
_entity.id
_entity.type
_entity.pdbx_description
1 polymer ?
#
loop_
_entity_poly.entity_id
_entity_poly.type
_entity_poly.pdbx_seq_one_letter_code
_entity_poly.pdbx_strand_id
1 'polypeptide(L)'
;MTKTARIDLARILQETVPQAYYVGGIVRSSLLKRFSTDIDLCLPAREVKDAAFALAKKLRAAVFEMDAEYGVWRLVTHRDKIQIDLTAFQGRDLKEDLLRRDFAFNALAYPVSACPQIQVVAQKEGTAQILLKRLKRDQIVDYANGLEDVKHKLIRMTNPRVFKEDPLRMLRAFRSAAELGFVISASTLRQIKKDAPLITQPAGERVHEELSRLFNTSKAYENLVQMDACGLLTALLPELEPQRTCAEVYYGKGGVLKHTLLVFERMEYLLDHLDKAFPKYARKLSFAEKQKPLYKMASLLHDVAKPATAKMKEGRLRFFYHEQKGAKMAKAILERLHYSRADIRLIGAIIGEHLRPSNLASNDVITDRGAYHFFRDLGEAALPLLLLCWADYTSYITPAQLKRILPKSHAPMMNLEQAKKTANVGKTLRHMQVLSLLFKKYFEHPRKIQPPRLITGRDVMDLLHLPPSPQIGELLEAVAVAQVEGKVTDRESALAFLKELKPDHS
;
A
#
# COMPACT_ATOMS: atom_id res chain seq x y z
N MET A 1 -0.18 33.82 25.27
CA MET A 1 0.73 33.38 24.22
C MET A 1 2.14 33.33 24.76
N THR A 2 2.56 32.25 25.38
CA THR A 2 3.92 32.05 25.90
C THR A 2 4.87 31.84 24.73
N LYS A 3 5.79 32.78 24.51
CA LYS A 3 6.96 32.61 23.62
C LYS A 3 7.81 31.45 24.15
N THR A 4 7.54 30.26 23.76
CA THR A 4 8.40 29.11 24.01
C THR A 4 9.67 29.30 23.18
N ALA A 5 10.82 29.43 23.86
CA ALA A 5 12.12 29.53 23.18
C ALA A 5 12.27 28.35 22.23
N ARG A 6 12.28 28.61 20.91
CA ARG A 6 12.63 27.60 19.90
C ARG A 6 14.08 27.20 20.19
N ILE A 7 14.31 25.89 20.33
CA ILE A 7 15.66 25.32 20.41
C ILE A 7 16.41 25.75 19.15
N ASP A 8 17.53 26.45 19.33
CA ASP A 8 18.42 26.72 18.20
C ASP A 8 19.25 25.47 17.90
N LEU A 9 18.60 24.55 17.13
CA LEU A 9 19.19 23.27 16.81
C LEU A 9 20.50 23.41 16.03
N ALA A 10 20.59 24.38 15.12
CA ALA A 10 21.79 24.61 14.34
C ALA A 10 22.99 24.95 15.25
N ARG A 11 22.78 25.87 16.19
CA ARG A 11 23.80 26.26 17.15
C ARG A 11 24.24 25.10 18.04
N ILE A 12 23.27 24.32 18.57
CA ILE A 12 23.61 23.16 19.41
C ILE A 12 24.45 22.14 18.66
N LEU A 13 24.09 21.85 17.40
CA LEU A 13 24.88 20.93 16.57
C LEU A 13 26.28 21.48 16.29
N GLN A 14 26.42 22.77 15.92
CA GLN A 14 27.70 23.42 15.69
C GLN A 14 28.62 23.42 16.91
N GLU A 15 28.06 23.66 18.11
CA GLU A 15 28.82 23.67 19.37
C GLU A 15 29.18 22.26 19.87
N THR A 16 28.45 21.22 19.46
CA THR A 16 28.62 19.86 20.00
C THR A 16 29.38 18.94 19.06
N VAL A 17 29.09 19.03 17.76
CA VAL A 17 29.64 18.14 16.72
C VAL A 17 30.09 18.94 15.48
N PRO A 18 30.95 19.98 15.61
CA PRO A 18 31.35 20.85 14.50
C PRO A 18 32.06 20.09 13.36
N GLN A 19 32.68 18.96 13.67
CA GLN A 19 33.39 18.09 12.72
C GLN A 19 32.46 17.15 11.94
N ALA A 20 31.18 17.05 12.32
CA ALA A 20 30.23 16.20 11.61
C ALA A 20 29.75 16.84 10.31
N TYR A 21 29.18 15.98 9.46
CA TYR A 21 28.58 16.37 8.19
C TYR A 21 27.12 15.92 8.15
N TYR A 22 26.21 16.81 7.73
CA TYR A 22 24.90 16.41 7.23
C TYR A 22 25.09 15.62 5.96
N VAL A 23 24.38 14.49 5.81
CA VAL A 23 24.53 13.60 4.66
C VAL A 23 23.20 13.08 4.15
N GLY A 24 23.19 12.53 2.96
CA GLY A 24 22.05 11.77 2.44
C GLY A 24 20.78 12.58 2.21
N GLY A 25 19.66 12.08 2.77
CA GLY A 25 18.32 12.60 2.54
C GLY A 25 18.14 14.07 2.88
N ILE A 26 18.67 14.51 4.01
CA ILE A 26 18.49 15.88 4.50
C ILE A 26 19.15 16.91 3.57
N VAL A 27 20.37 16.65 3.07
CA VAL A 27 21.07 17.57 2.15
C VAL A 27 20.33 17.66 0.82
N ARG A 28 20.02 16.52 0.20
CA ARG A 28 19.25 16.46 -1.03
C ARG A 28 17.88 17.15 -0.90
N SER A 29 17.11 16.82 0.15
CA SER A 29 15.79 17.39 0.36
C SER A 29 15.84 18.90 0.55
N SER A 30 16.85 19.40 1.26
CA SER A 30 17.07 20.84 1.45
C SER A 30 17.41 21.55 0.13
N LEU A 31 18.22 20.95 -0.74
CA LEU A 31 18.47 21.47 -2.08
C LEU A 31 17.19 21.53 -2.94
N LEU A 32 16.30 20.57 -2.78
CA LEU A 32 14.99 20.52 -3.45
C LEU A 32 13.92 21.38 -2.76
N LYS A 33 14.26 22.10 -1.67
CA LYS A 33 13.34 22.87 -0.83
C LYS A 33 12.20 22.00 -0.27
N ARG A 34 12.47 20.72 0.01
CA ARG A 34 11.57 19.76 0.62
C ARG A 34 12.02 19.47 2.05
N PHE A 35 11.06 19.20 2.92
CA PHE A 35 11.37 18.79 4.28
C PHE A 35 11.85 17.32 4.32
N SER A 36 12.73 17.01 5.28
CA SER A 36 13.09 15.66 5.69
C SER A 36 12.44 15.32 7.03
N THR A 37 12.29 14.06 7.35
CA THR A 37 11.77 13.56 8.64
C THR A 37 12.87 13.31 9.68
N ASP A 38 14.12 13.31 9.23
CA ASP A 38 15.30 12.97 9.99
C ASP A 38 16.50 13.83 9.59
N ILE A 39 17.49 13.88 10.48
CA ILE A 39 18.80 14.48 10.26
C ILE A 39 19.81 13.34 10.30
N ASP A 40 20.42 13.03 9.15
CA ASP A 40 21.54 12.11 9.08
C ASP A 40 22.86 12.88 9.22
N LEU A 41 23.65 12.51 10.26
CA LEU A 41 24.99 13.03 10.49
C LEU A 41 26.01 11.90 10.35
N CYS A 42 27.15 12.19 9.71
CA CYS A 42 28.28 11.28 9.73
C CYS A 42 29.54 11.95 10.29
N LEU A 43 30.37 11.16 10.97
CA LEU A 43 31.60 11.61 11.63
C LEU A 43 32.57 10.44 11.86
N PRO A 44 33.85 10.69 12.30
CA PRO A 44 34.79 9.60 12.56
C PRO A 44 34.26 8.60 13.59
N ALA A 45 34.47 7.30 13.36
CA ALA A 45 33.91 6.21 14.18
C ALA A 45 34.16 6.34 15.70
N ARG A 46 35.37 6.73 16.08
CA ARG A 46 35.76 6.94 17.51
C ARG A 46 34.94 8.01 18.24
N GLU A 47 34.27 8.89 17.51
CA GLU A 47 33.60 10.07 18.07
C GLU A 47 32.07 9.92 18.13
N VAL A 48 31.50 8.93 17.42
CA VAL A 48 30.03 8.80 17.24
C VAL A 48 29.28 8.62 18.54
N LYS A 49 29.76 7.69 19.39
CA LYS A 49 29.12 7.38 20.67
C LYS A 49 29.11 8.60 21.59
N ASP A 50 30.26 9.23 21.81
CA ASP A 50 30.37 10.40 22.70
C ASP A 50 29.57 11.58 22.15
N ALA A 51 29.58 11.81 20.85
CA ALA A 51 28.76 12.79 20.17
C ALA A 51 27.24 12.54 20.40
N ALA A 52 26.79 11.28 20.29
CA ALA A 52 25.40 10.92 20.51
C ALA A 52 24.96 11.25 21.94
N PHE A 53 25.73 10.86 22.95
CA PHE A 53 25.41 11.16 24.35
C PHE A 53 25.48 12.65 24.68
N ALA A 54 26.48 13.37 24.16
CA ALA A 54 26.61 14.81 24.31
C ALA A 54 25.41 15.57 23.74
N LEU A 55 25.00 15.21 22.52
CA LEU A 55 23.81 15.79 21.88
C LEU A 55 22.54 15.43 22.62
N ALA A 56 22.36 14.16 23.03
CA ALA A 56 21.19 13.72 23.77
C ALA A 56 21.00 14.53 25.06
N LYS A 57 22.08 14.79 25.79
CA LYS A 57 22.06 15.62 27.00
C LYS A 57 21.62 17.06 26.70
N LYS A 58 22.19 17.71 25.67
CA LYS A 58 21.87 19.11 25.32
C LYS A 58 20.46 19.26 24.76
N LEU A 59 19.99 18.27 23.95
CA LEU A 59 18.69 18.28 23.32
C LEU A 59 17.56 17.68 24.16
N ARG A 60 17.86 17.12 25.32
CA ARG A 60 16.93 16.33 26.14
C ARG A 60 16.25 15.26 25.30
N ALA A 61 17.06 14.43 24.65
CA ALA A 61 16.64 13.39 23.75
C ALA A 61 16.89 11.99 24.34
N ALA A 62 16.04 11.04 23.98
CA ALA A 62 16.35 9.62 24.17
C ALA A 62 17.42 9.22 23.14
N VAL A 63 18.33 8.32 23.50
CA VAL A 63 19.42 7.83 22.64
C VAL A 63 19.37 6.32 22.58
N PHE A 64 19.51 5.76 21.36
CA PHE A 64 19.45 4.33 21.09
C PHE A 64 20.61 3.92 20.18
N GLU A 65 21.26 2.81 20.47
CA GLU A 65 22.15 2.16 19.51
C GLU A 65 21.32 1.32 18.56
N MET A 66 21.35 1.66 17.28
CA MET A 66 20.55 1.01 16.23
C MET A 66 21.31 -0.13 15.57
N ASP A 67 22.61 0.04 15.41
CA ASP A 67 23.49 -0.92 14.76
C ASP A 67 24.91 -0.74 15.29
N ALA A 68 25.41 -1.75 16.02
CA ALA A 68 26.73 -1.71 16.63
C ALA A 68 27.85 -1.96 15.61
N GLU A 69 27.58 -2.75 14.55
CA GLU A 69 28.55 -3.04 13.50
C GLU A 69 28.86 -1.80 12.65
N TYR A 70 27.83 -1.04 12.32
CA TYR A 70 27.95 0.19 11.53
C TYR A 70 28.06 1.46 12.39
N GLY A 71 28.05 1.33 13.72
CA GLY A 71 28.17 2.46 14.63
C GLY A 71 27.04 3.48 14.46
N VAL A 72 25.78 3.00 14.34
CA VAL A 72 24.62 3.86 14.13
C VAL A 72 23.91 4.16 15.45
N TRP A 73 23.78 5.44 15.78
CA TRP A 73 23.09 5.93 16.97
C TRP A 73 21.93 6.83 16.58
N ARG A 74 20.76 6.60 17.14
CA ARG A 74 19.55 7.41 16.95
C ARG A 74 19.20 8.21 18.19
N LEU A 75 18.91 9.48 17.99
CA LEU A 75 18.38 10.37 19.02
C LEU A 75 16.96 10.79 18.63
N VAL A 76 16.05 10.83 19.62
CA VAL A 76 14.70 11.36 19.43
C VAL A 76 14.41 12.35 20.56
N THR A 77 14.18 13.62 20.22
CA THR A 77 13.86 14.64 21.23
C THR A 77 12.46 14.39 21.81
N HIS A 78 12.32 14.59 23.14
CA HIS A 78 11.05 14.30 23.83
C HIS A 78 9.92 15.23 23.38
N ARG A 79 10.20 16.51 23.14
CA ARG A 79 9.20 17.52 22.87
C ARG A 79 8.77 17.57 21.41
N ASP A 80 9.72 17.81 20.54
CA ASP A 80 9.44 18.15 19.13
C ASP A 80 9.56 16.90 18.23
N LYS A 81 9.90 15.73 18.79
CA LYS A 81 10.08 14.46 18.07
C LYS A 81 11.07 14.58 16.90
N ILE A 82 12.11 15.41 17.08
CA ILE A 82 13.20 15.52 16.09
C ILE A 82 14.02 14.24 16.16
N GLN A 83 14.20 13.60 15.02
CA GLN A 83 15.04 12.43 14.88
C GLN A 83 16.39 12.83 14.30
N ILE A 84 17.48 12.39 14.94
CA ILE A 84 18.86 12.62 14.49
C ILE A 84 19.57 11.26 14.53
N ASP A 85 20.10 10.85 13.39
CA ASP A 85 20.88 9.64 13.24
C ASP A 85 22.35 9.99 13.06
N LEU A 86 23.20 9.48 13.95
CA LEU A 86 24.64 9.61 13.87
C LEU A 86 25.24 8.30 13.39
N THR A 87 26.06 8.37 12.36
CA THR A 87 26.73 7.21 11.78
C THR A 87 28.23 7.41 11.68
N ALA A 88 28.98 6.34 11.85
CA ALA A 88 30.40 6.33 11.55
C ALA A 88 30.63 6.44 10.04
N PHE A 89 31.73 7.10 9.61
CA PHE A 89 32.16 7.00 8.22
C PHE A 89 32.32 5.52 7.82
N GLN A 90 31.67 5.17 6.73
CA GLN A 90 31.77 3.81 6.14
C GLN A 90 33.02 3.76 5.25
N GLY A 91 34.19 3.63 5.87
CA GLY A 91 35.49 3.66 5.22
C GLY A 91 36.49 4.49 6.03
N ARG A 92 37.59 4.88 5.40
CA ARG A 92 38.68 5.61 6.06
C ARG A 92 38.35 7.09 6.30
N ASP A 93 37.54 7.65 5.44
CA ASP A 93 37.23 9.09 5.42
C ASP A 93 35.85 9.39 4.82
N LEU A 94 35.43 10.65 4.84
CA LEU A 94 34.17 11.13 4.25
C LEU A 94 34.03 10.77 2.76
N LYS A 95 35.12 10.78 2.00
CA LYS A 95 35.09 10.48 0.56
C LYS A 95 34.72 9.03 0.30
N GLU A 96 35.33 8.12 1.03
CA GLU A 96 34.98 6.69 0.93
C GLU A 96 33.53 6.45 1.37
N ASP A 97 33.06 7.07 2.47
CA ASP A 97 31.65 6.99 2.92
C ASP A 97 30.70 7.42 1.80
N LEU A 98 30.92 8.60 1.21
CA LEU A 98 30.03 9.12 0.16
C LEU A 98 30.00 8.23 -1.08
N LEU A 99 31.16 7.68 -1.51
CA LEU A 99 31.25 6.82 -2.68
C LEU A 99 30.67 5.40 -2.47
N ARG A 100 30.45 4.98 -1.22
CA ARG A 100 29.76 3.72 -0.86
C ARG A 100 28.24 3.85 -0.75
N ARG A 101 27.71 5.09 -0.77
CA ARG A 101 26.27 5.32 -0.73
C ARG A 101 25.59 4.79 -1.99
N ASP A 102 24.27 4.61 -1.91
CA ASP A 102 23.48 4.00 -2.99
C ASP A 102 23.51 4.81 -4.30
N PHE A 103 23.18 6.11 -4.23
CA PHE A 103 23.03 6.98 -5.40
C PHE A 103 23.77 8.29 -5.22
N ALA A 104 24.27 8.85 -6.33
CA ALA A 104 25.05 10.07 -6.31
C ALA A 104 24.29 11.26 -5.70
N PHE A 105 22.98 11.39 -5.96
CA PHE A 105 22.15 12.44 -5.36
C PHE A 105 21.96 12.31 -3.82
N ASN A 106 22.30 11.15 -3.23
CA ASN A 106 22.37 10.92 -1.78
C ASN A 106 23.80 10.94 -1.25
N ALA A 107 24.79 10.98 -2.14
CA ALA A 107 26.22 11.02 -1.81
C ALA A 107 26.73 12.46 -1.69
N LEU A 108 25.92 13.32 -1.09
CA LEU A 108 26.22 14.72 -0.82
C LEU A 108 26.41 14.91 0.68
N ALA A 109 27.40 15.73 1.06
CA ALA A 109 27.61 16.12 2.45
C ALA A 109 27.68 17.64 2.60
N TYR A 110 27.28 18.14 3.77
CA TYR A 110 27.37 19.55 4.13
C TYR A 110 27.92 19.69 5.54
N PRO A 111 29.00 20.48 5.80
CA PRO A 111 29.58 20.59 7.13
C PRO A 111 28.58 21.15 8.16
N VAL A 112 28.51 20.57 9.33
CA VAL A 112 27.65 21.06 10.41
C VAL A 112 28.08 22.48 10.81
N SER A 113 29.39 22.73 10.86
CA SER A 113 29.97 24.05 11.19
C SER A 113 29.54 25.17 10.23
N ALA A 114 29.16 24.84 9.00
CA ALA A 114 28.76 25.77 7.97
C ALA A 114 27.26 26.04 7.85
N CYS A 115 26.40 25.25 8.52
CA CYS A 115 24.95 25.36 8.42
C CYS A 115 24.40 26.47 9.32
N PRO A 116 23.96 27.61 8.76
CA PRO A 116 23.57 28.75 9.57
C PRO A 116 22.18 28.64 10.19
N GLN A 117 21.31 27.80 9.66
CA GLN A 117 19.92 27.72 10.10
C GLN A 117 19.25 26.37 9.79
N ILE A 118 18.52 25.84 10.78
CA ILE A 118 17.64 24.68 10.61
C ILE A 118 16.20 25.11 10.89
N GLN A 119 15.32 24.87 9.93
CA GLN A 119 13.89 25.04 10.14
C GLN A 119 13.30 23.71 10.60
N VAL A 120 12.61 23.75 11.76
CA VAL A 120 11.88 22.62 12.30
C VAL A 120 10.39 22.94 12.29
N VAL A 121 9.57 22.02 11.79
CA VAL A 121 8.11 22.08 11.82
C VAL A 121 7.64 20.87 12.59
N ALA A 122 7.18 21.09 13.83
CA ALA A 122 6.62 20.03 14.66
C ALA A 122 5.31 19.51 14.04
N GLN A 123 5.10 18.20 14.09
CA GLN A 123 3.88 17.54 13.67
C GLN A 123 3.02 17.22 14.90
N LYS A 124 1.70 17.17 14.75
CA LYS A 124 0.80 16.72 15.82
C LYS A 124 1.01 15.25 16.14
N GLU A 125 1.26 14.45 15.09
CA GLU A 125 1.57 13.04 15.17
C GLU A 125 2.82 12.75 14.32
N GLY A 126 3.67 11.82 14.76
CA GLY A 126 4.90 11.41 14.07
C GLY A 126 6.12 12.30 14.37
N THR A 127 7.13 12.21 13.52
CA THR A 127 8.39 12.95 13.63
C THR A 127 8.28 14.37 13.08
N ALA A 128 9.10 15.31 13.61
CA ALA A 128 9.19 16.65 13.08
C ALA A 128 9.68 16.66 11.63
N GLN A 129 9.28 17.68 10.88
CA GLN A 129 9.81 17.95 9.55
C GLN A 129 10.93 18.98 9.61
N ILE A 130 12.03 18.74 8.90
CA ILE A 130 13.28 19.45 9.03
C ILE A 130 13.79 19.91 7.66
N LEU A 131 14.30 21.13 7.60
CA LEU A 131 14.89 21.72 6.39
C LEU A 131 16.14 22.53 6.77
N LEU A 132 17.28 22.21 6.15
CA LEU A 132 18.48 23.05 6.21
C LEU A 132 18.29 24.25 5.30
N LYS A 133 18.49 25.47 5.85
CA LYS A 133 18.33 26.71 5.11
C LYS A 133 19.68 27.35 4.78
N ARG A 134 19.70 28.13 3.70
CA ARG A 134 20.86 28.94 3.27
C ARG A 134 22.12 28.11 3.03
N LEU A 135 21.95 26.88 2.49
CA LEU A 135 23.09 26.07 2.06
C LEU A 135 23.86 26.79 0.97
N LYS A 136 25.13 26.96 1.18
CA LYS A 136 26.05 27.50 0.16
C LYS A 136 26.55 26.35 -0.71
N ARG A 137 26.40 26.49 -2.03
CA ARG A 137 26.70 25.42 -3.00
C ARG A 137 28.19 25.05 -3.01
N ASP A 138 29.07 26.02 -2.82
CA ASP A 138 30.54 25.88 -2.74
C ASP A 138 31.02 25.11 -1.48
N GLN A 139 30.15 24.97 -0.47
CA GLN A 139 30.45 24.20 0.75
C GLN A 139 29.93 22.78 0.73
N ILE A 140 29.19 22.43 -0.32
CA ILE A 140 28.69 21.05 -0.46
C ILE A 140 29.84 20.16 -0.96
N VAL A 141 30.11 19.10 -0.20
CA VAL A 141 31.06 18.06 -0.57
C VAL A 141 30.37 17.07 -1.51
N ASP A 142 30.87 16.97 -2.73
CA ASP A 142 30.30 16.14 -3.80
C ASP A 142 31.39 15.43 -4.59
N TYR A 143 31.62 14.15 -4.30
CA TYR A 143 32.61 13.33 -5.03
C TYR A 143 31.98 12.48 -6.14
N ALA A 144 30.65 12.44 -6.23
CA ALA A 144 29.90 11.57 -7.13
C ALA A 144 29.12 12.34 -8.22
N ASN A 145 29.28 13.65 -8.33
CA ASN A 145 28.47 14.55 -9.17
C ASN A 145 26.97 14.50 -8.83
N GLY A 146 26.65 14.37 -7.56
CA GLY A 146 25.27 14.31 -7.06
C GLY A 146 24.51 15.62 -7.23
N LEU A 147 25.18 16.77 -7.21
CA LEU A 147 24.57 18.08 -7.48
C LEU A 147 23.99 18.18 -8.89
N GLU A 148 24.68 17.64 -9.88
CA GLU A 148 24.19 17.62 -11.26
C GLU A 148 23.04 16.60 -11.39
N ASP A 149 23.09 15.48 -10.67
CA ASP A 149 21.98 14.52 -10.62
C ASP A 149 20.73 15.14 -9.98
N VAL A 150 20.85 15.89 -8.90
CA VAL A 150 19.73 16.65 -8.30
C VAL A 150 19.14 17.65 -9.27
N LYS A 151 19.99 18.42 -9.97
CA LYS A 151 19.59 19.43 -10.97
C LYS A 151 18.84 18.79 -12.15
N HIS A 152 19.31 17.65 -12.65
CA HIS A 152 18.71 16.93 -13.78
C HIS A 152 17.66 15.91 -13.35
N LYS A 153 17.34 15.81 -12.06
CA LYS A 153 16.39 14.84 -11.49
C LYS A 153 16.74 13.40 -11.88
N LEU A 154 18.01 13.02 -11.73
CA LEU A 154 18.55 11.74 -12.17
C LEU A 154 18.88 10.85 -10.96
N ILE A 155 18.61 9.56 -11.07
CA ILE A 155 19.05 8.52 -10.15
C ILE A 155 20.17 7.73 -10.79
N ARG A 156 21.39 7.99 -10.35
CA ARG A 156 22.58 7.31 -10.82
C ARG A 156 23.28 6.64 -9.65
N MET A 157 23.57 5.35 -9.80
CA MET A 157 24.34 4.59 -8.81
C MET A 157 25.74 5.24 -8.64
N THR A 158 26.26 5.21 -7.42
CA THR A 158 27.60 5.74 -7.13
C THR A 158 28.71 4.92 -7.75
N ASN A 159 28.55 3.58 -7.73
CA ASN A 159 29.50 2.63 -8.30
C ASN A 159 28.79 1.33 -8.75
N PRO A 160 29.38 0.53 -9.68
CA PRO A 160 28.76 -0.69 -10.19
C PRO A 160 28.58 -1.84 -9.17
N ARG A 161 29.22 -1.77 -8.00
CA ARG A 161 29.13 -2.81 -6.96
C ARG A 161 28.01 -2.56 -5.96
N VAL A 162 27.39 -1.39 -6.00
CA VAL A 162 26.43 -0.90 -5.01
C VAL A 162 25.27 -1.86 -4.73
N PHE A 163 24.79 -2.59 -5.75
CA PHE A 163 23.70 -3.56 -5.61
C PHE A 163 24.18 -4.93 -5.13
N LYS A 164 25.46 -5.26 -5.27
CA LYS A 164 26.05 -6.46 -4.67
C LYS A 164 26.32 -6.29 -3.18
N GLU A 165 26.64 -5.07 -2.75
CA GLU A 165 26.83 -4.72 -1.34
C GLU A 165 25.53 -4.74 -0.57
N ASP A 166 24.44 -4.18 -1.14
CA ASP A 166 23.09 -4.24 -0.60
C ASP A 166 22.08 -4.30 -1.75
N PRO A 167 21.55 -5.49 -2.08
CA PRO A 167 20.58 -5.65 -3.18
C PRO A 167 19.28 -4.85 -3.01
N LEU A 168 18.90 -4.51 -1.77
CA LEU A 168 17.71 -3.69 -1.49
C LEU A 168 17.81 -2.30 -2.15
N ARG A 169 19.01 -1.81 -2.41
CA ARG A 169 19.23 -0.55 -3.11
C ARG A 169 18.61 -0.54 -4.52
N MET A 170 18.36 -1.69 -5.13
CA MET A 170 17.60 -1.77 -6.39
C MET A 170 16.15 -1.30 -6.19
N LEU A 171 15.45 -1.75 -5.15
CA LEU A 171 14.10 -1.25 -4.81
C LEU A 171 14.13 0.22 -4.40
N ARG A 172 15.15 0.64 -3.67
CA ARG A 172 15.34 2.05 -3.28
C ARG A 172 15.47 2.98 -4.48
N ALA A 173 16.02 2.52 -5.62
CA ALA A 173 16.04 3.30 -6.85
C ALA A 173 14.63 3.63 -7.34
N PHE A 174 13.75 2.63 -7.43
CA PHE A 174 12.37 2.79 -7.89
C PHE A 174 11.52 3.57 -6.89
N ARG A 175 11.68 3.31 -5.58
CA ARG A 175 11.03 4.12 -4.56
C ARG A 175 11.44 5.58 -4.65
N SER A 176 12.73 5.86 -4.77
CA SER A 176 13.23 7.24 -4.90
C SER A 176 12.74 7.91 -6.18
N ALA A 177 12.64 7.16 -7.29
CA ALA A 177 12.07 7.66 -8.53
C ALA A 177 10.60 8.08 -8.33
N ALA A 178 9.81 7.26 -7.66
CA ALA A 178 8.40 7.54 -7.38
C ALA A 178 8.22 8.72 -6.41
N GLU A 179 8.96 8.76 -5.29
CA GLU A 179 8.86 9.79 -4.25
C GLU A 179 9.36 11.17 -4.73
N LEU A 180 10.45 11.20 -5.49
CA LEU A 180 11.09 12.45 -5.91
C LEU A 180 10.63 12.93 -7.28
N GLY A 181 10.09 12.04 -8.11
CA GLY A 181 9.82 12.31 -9.52
C GLY A 181 11.11 12.37 -10.36
N PHE A 182 12.12 11.59 -9.98
CA PHE A 182 13.39 11.48 -10.69
C PHE A 182 13.35 10.31 -11.68
N VAL A 183 14.26 10.35 -12.66
CA VAL A 183 14.41 9.28 -13.66
C VAL A 183 15.64 8.44 -13.34
N ILE A 184 15.49 7.13 -13.39
CA ILE A 184 16.63 6.21 -13.19
C ILE A 184 17.48 6.20 -14.46
N SER A 185 18.80 6.42 -14.33
CA SER A 185 19.70 6.46 -15.47
C SER A 185 19.78 5.11 -16.19
N ALA A 186 20.01 5.15 -17.49
CA ALA A 186 20.13 3.92 -18.30
C ALA A 186 21.26 2.98 -17.81
N SER A 187 22.36 3.55 -17.30
CA SER A 187 23.46 2.74 -16.70
C SER A 187 23.00 2.04 -15.43
N THR A 188 22.27 2.73 -14.56
CA THR A 188 21.70 2.16 -13.33
C THR A 188 20.70 1.08 -13.65
N LEU A 189 19.76 1.28 -14.61
CA LEU A 189 18.80 0.26 -15.03
C LEU A 189 19.49 -0.99 -15.61
N ARG A 190 20.55 -0.82 -16.42
CA ARG A 190 21.31 -1.97 -16.91
C ARG A 190 21.98 -2.75 -15.79
N GLN A 191 22.53 -2.06 -14.78
CA GLN A 191 23.12 -2.73 -13.63
C GLN A 191 22.05 -3.43 -12.76
N ILE A 192 20.88 -2.80 -12.54
CA ILE A 192 19.74 -3.43 -11.87
C ILE A 192 19.33 -4.71 -12.60
N LYS A 193 19.18 -4.66 -13.93
CA LYS A 193 18.85 -5.86 -14.73
C LYS A 193 19.85 -6.99 -14.54
N LYS A 194 21.16 -6.66 -14.48
CA LYS A 194 22.22 -7.66 -14.26
C LYS A 194 22.16 -8.28 -12.87
N ASP A 195 21.90 -7.46 -11.85
CA ASP A 195 21.95 -7.85 -10.44
C ASP A 195 20.56 -8.22 -9.87
N ALA A 196 19.48 -8.15 -10.66
CA ALA A 196 18.10 -8.42 -10.23
C ALA A 196 17.93 -9.73 -9.45
N PRO A 197 18.59 -10.87 -9.80
CA PRO A 197 18.46 -12.10 -9.02
C PRO A 197 18.91 -11.98 -7.55
N LEU A 198 19.76 -11.02 -7.22
CA LEU A 198 20.23 -10.79 -5.86
C LEU A 198 19.13 -10.24 -4.92
N ILE A 199 17.99 -9.78 -5.44
CA ILE A 199 16.91 -9.17 -4.65
C ILE A 199 16.25 -10.15 -3.67
N THR A 200 16.51 -11.44 -3.79
CA THR A 200 16.04 -12.46 -2.87
C THR A 200 16.84 -12.54 -1.57
N GLN A 201 18.00 -11.87 -1.47
CA GLN A 201 18.90 -11.91 -0.31
C GLN A 201 18.46 -11.02 0.87
N PRO A 202 17.91 -9.79 0.66
CA PRO A 202 17.48 -8.95 1.77
C PRO A 202 16.36 -9.58 2.58
N ALA A 203 16.34 -9.26 3.89
CA ALA A 203 15.25 -9.67 4.78
C ALA A 203 13.89 -9.15 4.31
N GLY A 204 12.86 -9.98 4.47
CA GLY A 204 11.51 -9.69 3.98
C GLY A 204 10.92 -8.38 4.53
N GLU A 205 11.21 -8.04 5.79
CA GLU A 205 10.79 -6.80 6.43
C GLU A 205 11.33 -5.56 5.71
N ARG A 206 12.61 -5.59 5.32
CA ARG A 206 13.25 -4.50 4.60
C ARG A 206 12.64 -4.33 3.21
N VAL A 207 12.35 -5.45 2.53
CA VAL A 207 11.66 -5.46 1.23
C VAL A 207 10.25 -4.90 1.37
N HIS A 208 9.50 -5.34 2.39
CA HIS A 208 8.14 -4.86 2.68
C HIS A 208 8.13 -3.34 2.89
N GLU A 209 9.06 -2.80 3.67
CA GLU A 209 9.14 -1.36 3.90
C GLU A 209 9.36 -0.57 2.60
N GLU A 210 10.30 -0.97 1.75
CA GLU A 210 10.59 -0.32 0.47
C GLU A 210 9.39 -0.41 -0.50
N LEU A 211 8.73 -1.58 -0.58
CA LEU A 211 7.51 -1.75 -1.39
C LEU A 211 6.35 -0.91 -0.86
N SER A 212 6.15 -0.88 0.45
CA SER A 212 5.08 -0.09 1.08
C SER A 212 5.27 1.40 0.81
N ARG A 213 6.48 1.91 0.89
CA ARG A 213 6.80 3.30 0.55
C ARG A 213 6.60 3.58 -0.93
N LEU A 214 7.03 2.69 -1.83
CA LEU A 214 6.80 2.79 -3.27
C LEU A 214 5.30 2.83 -3.57
N PHE A 215 4.52 1.87 -3.03
CA PHE A 215 3.10 1.74 -3.29
C PHE A 215 2.25 2.85 -2.66
N ASN A 216 2.77 3.55 -1.66
CA ASN A 216 2.11 4.74 -1.10
C ASN A 216 2.17 5.97 -2.03
N THR A 217 2.99 5.94 -3.09
CA THR A 217 3.09 7.04 -4.06
C THR A 217 2.03 6.93 -5.17
N SER A 218 1.77 8.04 -5.87
CA SER A 218 0.91 8.10 -7.07
C SER A 218 1.69 7.82 -8.37
N LYS A 219 2.88 7.21 -8.27
CA LYS A 219 3.77 6.86 -9.39
C LYS A 219 4.28 5.42 -9.27
N ALA A 220 3.62 4.62 -8.46
CA ALA A 220 4.03 3.24 -8.24
C ALA A 220 3.86 2.40 -9.51
N TYR A 221 2.79 2.60 -10.28
CA TYR A 221 2.56 1.87 -11.53
C TYR A 221 3.68 2.04 -12.55
N GLU A 222 4.06 3.29 -12.85
CA GLU A 222 5.13 3.57 -13.82
C GLU A 222 6.45 2.88 -13.42
N ASN A 223 6.76 2.91 -12.13
CA ASN A 223 7.96 2.28 -11.57
C ASN A 223 7.85 0.75 -11.57
N LEU A 224 6.67 0.19 -11.31
CA LEU A 224 6.43 -1.25 -11.35
C LEU A 224 6.61 -1.80 -12.78
N VAL A 225 6.14 -1.07 -13.80
CA VAL A 225 6.38 -1.42 -15.22
C VAL A 225 7.87 -1.40 -15.55
N GLN A 226 8.63 -0.43 -15.05
CA GLN A 226 10.08 -0.42 -15.23
C GLN A 226 10.78 -1.57 -14.48
N MET A 227 10.31 -1.91 -13.27
CA MET A 227 10.81 -3.07 -12.52
C MET A 227 10.58 -4.37 -13.31
N ASP A 228 9.42 -4.51 -13.95
CA ASP A 228 9.13 -5.65 -14.82
C ASP A 228 10.06 -5.68 -16.05
N ALA A 229 10.23 -4.56 -16.72
CA ALA A 229 11.07 -4.45 -17.92
C ALA A 229 12.56 -4.78 -17.65
N CYS A 230 13.07 -4.54 -16.44
CA CYS A 230 14.43 -4.92 -16.05
C CYS A 230 14.51 -6.27 -15.31
N GLY A 231 13.41 -7.01 -15.19
CA GLY A 231 13.35 -8.32 -14.56
C GLY A 231 13.37 -8.30 -13.02
N LEU A 232 13.39 -7.13 -12.40
CA LEU A 232 13.42 -7.02 -10.94
C LEU A 232 12.10 -7.44 -10.30
N LEU A 233 10.95 -7.14 -10.94
CA LEU A 233 9.63 -7.47 -10.40
C LEU A 233 9.46 -8.98 -10.23
N THR A 234 9.78 -9.74 -11.28
CA THR A 234 9.61 -11.20 -11.26
C THR A 234 10.76 -11.93 -10.58
N ALA A 235 11.92 -11.31 -10.40
CA ALA A 235 12.96 -11.82 -9.50
C ALA A 235 12.53 -11.70 -8.03
N LEU A 236 11.83 -10.63 -7.66
CA LEU A 236 11.30 -10.40 -6.31
C LEU A 236 10.05 -11.26 -6.02
N LEU A 237 9.15 -11.34 -6.98
CA LEU A 237 7.88 -12.08 -6.93
C LEU A 237 7.84 -13.11 -8.07
N PRO A 238 8.57 -14.23 -7.96
CA PRO A 238 8.69 -15.23 -9.03
C PRO A 238 7.35 -15.86 -9.41
N GLU A 239 6.37 -15.81 -8.53
CA GLU A 239 5.01 -16.29 -8.76
C GLU A 239 4.28 -15.50 -9.87
N LEU A 240 4.75 -14.31 -10.21
CA LEU A 240 4.19 -13.49 -11.30
C LEU A 240 4.74 -13.88 -12.69
N GLU A 241 5.92 -14.48 -12.78
CA GLU A 241 6.53 -14.81 -14.10
C GLU A 241 5.65 -15.74 -14.95
N PRO A 242 5.03 -16.81 -14.42
CA PRO A 242 4.14 -17.66 -15.22
C PRO A 242 2.90 -16.94 -15.79
N GLN A 243 2.53 -15.78 -15.24
CA GLN A 243 1.43 -14.98 -15.76
C GLN A 243 1.74 -14.36 -17.13
N ARG A 244 3.03 -14.18 -17.48
CA ARG A 244 3.49 -13.50 -18.70
C ARG A 244 2.99 -14.17 -19.98
N THR A 245 2.96 -15.49 -20.01
CA THR A 245 2.49 -16.27 -21.16
C THR A 245 1.09 -16.86 -20.96
N CYS A 246 0.55 -16.77 -19.74
CA CYS A 246 -0.75 -17.32 -19.43
C CYS A 246 -1.86 -16.47 -20.07
N ALA A 247 -2.77 -17.14 -20.80
CA ALA A 247 -3.98 -16.53 -21.35
C ALA A 247 -3.76 -15.36 -22.33
N GLU A 248 -2.69 -15.38 -23.11
CA GLU A 248 -2.46 -14.37 -24.16
C GLU A 248 -3.61 -14.27 -25.16
N VAL A 249 -4.36 -15.35 -25.35
CA VAL A 249 -5.59 -15.37 -26.16
C VAL A 249 -6.66 -14.39 -25.66
N TYR A 250 -6.66 -14.07 -24.37
CA TYR A 250 -7.62 -13.13 -23.77
C TYR A 250 -7.03 -11.74 -23.53
N TYR A 251 -5.75 -11.68 -23.14
CA TYR A 251 -5.10 -10.44 -22.69
C TYR A 251 -4.08 -9.88 -23.69
N GLY A 252 -3.81 -10.63 -24.78
CA GLY A 252 -2.75 -10.30 -25.74
C GLY A 252 -1.36 -10.59 -25.18
N LYS A 253 -0.32 -10.17 -25.89
CA LYS A 253 1.09 -10.35 -25.51
C LYS A 253 1.34 -9.80 -24.10
N GLY A 254 1.94 -10.64 -23.23
CA GLY A 254 2.16 -10.36 -21.81
C GLY A 254 1.11 -10.97 -20.88
N GLY A 255 0.08 -11.62 -21.44
CA GLY A 255 -0.87 -12.48 -20.72
C GLY A 255 -1.53 -11.84 -19.50
N VAL A 256 -1.72 -12.67 -18.48
CA VAL A 256 -2.29 -12.24 -17.19
C VAL A 256 -1.42 -11.19 -16.50
N LEU A 257 -0.09 -11.20 -16.65
CA LEU A 257 0.78 -10.20 -16.03
C LEU A 257 0.47 -8.78 -16.52
N LYS A 258 0.25 -8.63 -17.83
CA LYS A 258 -0.16 -7.35 -18.41
C LYS A 258 -1.49 -6.87 -17.81
N HIS A 259 -2.46 -7.77 -17.69
CA HIS A 259 -3.75 -7.46 -17.05
C HIS A 259 -3.53 -7.06 -15.57
N THR A 260 -2.75 -7.83 -14.81
CA THR A 260 -2.42 -7.55 -13.41
C THR A 260 -1.81 -6.15 -13.23
N LEU A 261 -0.88 -5.76 -14.10
CA LEU A 261 -0.31 -4.41 -14.09
C LEU A 261 -1.33 -3.32 -14.41
N LEU A 262 -2.27 -3.57 -15.34
CA LEU A 262 -3.38 -2.65 -15.61
C LEU A 262 -4.35 -2.53 -14.42
N VAL A 263 -4.64 -3.62 -13.72
CA VAL A 263 -5.45 -3.58 -12.49
C VAL A 263 -4.75 -2.75 -11.40
N PHE A 264 -3.43 -2.90 -11.28
CA PHE A 264 -2.64 -2.05 -10.37
C PHE A 264 -2.71 -0.56 -10.76
N GLU A 265 -2.61 -0.23 -12.05
CA GLU A 265 -2.80 1.15 -12.56
C GLU A 265 -4.17 1.71 -12.19
N ARG A 266 -5.23 0.92 -12.39
CA ARG A 266 -6.59 1.32 -12.06
C ARG A 266 -6.82 1.48 -10.56
N MET A 267 -6.20 0.63 -9.75
CA MET A 267 -6.21 0.79 -8.30
C MET A 267 -5.51 2.07 -7.87
N GLU A 268 -4.33 2.37 -8.42
CA GLU A 268 -3.62 3.63 -8.17
C GLU A 268 -4.47 4.84 -8.54
N TYR A 269 -5.05 4.84 -9.74
CA TYR A 269 -5.95 5.89 -10.20
C TYR A 269 -7.17 6.04 -9.26
N LEU A 270 -7.81 4.95 -8.87
CA LEU A 270 -8.98 4.95 -8.01
C LEU A 270 -8.66 5.58 -6.64
N LEU A 271 -7.57 5.16 -6.01
CA LEU A 271 -7.16 5.63 -4.68
C LEU A 271 -6.78 7.12 -4.67
N ASP A 272 -6.34 7.66 -5.81
CA ASP A 272 -6.04 9.08 -5.96
C ASP A 272 -7.24 9.92 -6.42
N HIS A 273 -8.36 9.27 -6.84
CA HIS A 273 -9.54 9.94 -7.40
C HIS A 273 -10.86 9.35 -6.89
N LEU A 274 -10.92 9.02 -5.58
CA LEU A 274 -12.16 8.53 -4.94
C LEU A 274 -13.33 9.50 -5.11
N ASP A 275 -13.04 10.80 -5.14
CA ASP A 275 -14.01 11.86 -5.38
C ASP A 275 -14.67 11.79 -6.78
N LYS A 276 -13.92 11.34 -7.78
CA LYS A 276 -14.43 11.13 -9.13
C LYS A 276 -15.15 9.80 -9.29
N ALA A 277 -14.57 8.73 -8.70
CA ALA A 277 -15.13 7.40 -8.80
C ALA A 277 -16.39 7.21 -7.95
N PHE A 278 -16.44 7.79 -6.76
CA PHE A 278 -17.53 7.67 -5.80
C PHE A 278 -17.82 9.00 -5.11
N PRO A 279 -18.29 10.04 -5.84
CA PRO A 279 -18.41 11.42 -5.33
C PRO A 279 -19.25 11.50 -4.05
N LYS A 280 -20.31 10.71 -3.94
CA LYS A 280 -21.19 10.69 -2.76
C LYS A 280 -20.54 10.06 -1.52
N TYR A 281 -19.58 9.16 -1.71
CA TYR A 281 -18.99 8.33 -0.64
C TYR A 281 -17.49 8.58 -0.43
N ALA A 282 -16.87 9.48 -1.16
CA ALA A 282 -15.43 9.72 -1.12
C ALA A 282 -14.88 9.92 0.30
N ARG A 283 -15.56 10.76 1.11
CA ARG A 283 -15.17 10.97 2.52
C ARG A 283 -15.26 9.70 3.37
N LYS A 284 -16.27 8.86 3.12
CA LYS A 284 -16.47 7.59 3.84
C LYS A 284 -15.46 6.52 3.41
N LEU A 285 -14.91 6.66 2.22
CA LEU A 285 -13.87 5.78 1.66
C LEU A 285 -12.44 6.28 1.89
N SER A 286 -12.24 7.42 2.56
CA SER A 286 -10.91 8.01 2.81
C SER A 286 -9.97 7.12 3.63
N PHE A 287 -10.49 6.10 4.35
CA PHE A 287 -9.66 5.08 4.99
C PHE A 287 -8.75 4.35 3.97
N ALA A 288 -9.19 4.23 2.73
CA ALA A 288 -8.44 3.57 1.67
C ALA A 288 -7.14 4.32 1.32
N GLU A 289 -7.10 5.64 1.51
CA GLU A 289 -5.90 6.46 1.28
C GLU A 289 -4.76 6.07 2.24
N LYS A 290 -5.09 5.70 3.48
CA LYS A 290 -4.11 5.26 4.49
C LYS A 290 -3.59 3.85 4.25
N GLN A 291 -4.33 3.06 3.49
CA GLN A 291 -4.05 1.65 3.21
C GLN A 291 -3.68 1.40 1.73
N LYS A 292 -3.30 2.46 0.99
CA LYS A 292 -2.87 2.35 -0.41
C LYS A 292 -1.92 1.17 -0.68
N PRO A 293 -0.85 0.96 0.10
CA PRO A 293 0.07 -0.15 -0.15
C PRO A 293 -0.60 -1.52 -0.11
N LEU A 294 -1.55 -1.74 0.82
CA LEU A 294 -2.24 -3.02 0.96
C LEU A 294 -3.15 -3.31 -0.24
N TYR A 295 -3.92 -2.30 -0.69
CA TYR A 295 -4.84 -2.49 -1.82
C TYR A 295 -4.10 -2.61 -3.15
N LYS A 296 -2.99 -1.90 -3.32
CA LYS A 296 -2.10 -2.07 -4.47
C LYS A 296 -1.44 -3.46 -4.47
N MET A 297 -1.03 -3.97 -3.30
CA MET A 297 -0.52 -5.34 -3.18
C MET A 297 -1.61 -6.37 -3.50
N ALA A 298 -2.84 -6.19 -3.01
CA ALA A 298 -3.96 -7.06 -3.34
C ALA A 298 -4.24 -7.07 -4.86
N SER A 299 -4.18 -5.89 -5.52
CA SER A 299 -4.36 -5.81 -6.97
C SER A 299 -3.24 -6.50 -7.76
N LEU A 300 -1.99 -6.46 -7.26
CA LEU A 300 -0.86 -7.16 -7.87
C LEU A 300 -0.96 -8.68 -7.75
N LEU A 301 -1.59 -9.19 -6.69
CA LEU A 301 -1.66 -10.61 -6.40
C LEU A 301 -3.01 -11.27 -6.71
N HIS A 302 -4.07 -10.52 -7.11
CA HIS A 302 -5.43 -11.05 -7.21
C HIS A 302 -5.55 -12.25 -8.14
N ASP A 303 -4.80 -12.26 -9.21
CA ASP A 303 -4.81 -13.29 -10.25
C ASP A 303 -3.57 -14.19 -10.24
N VAL A 304 -2.81 -14.21 -9.16
CA VAL A 304 -1.53 -14.94 -9.08
C VAL A 304 -1.65 -16.45 -9.36
N ALA A 305 -2.81 -17.04 -9.11
CA ALA A 305 -3.04 -18.48 -9.32
C ALA A 305 -3.63 -18.82 -10.71
N LYS A 306 -3.93 -17.86 -11.59
CA LYS A 306 -4.47 -18.18 -12.92
C LYS A 306 -3.59 -19.16 -13.71
N PRO A 307 -2.25 -19.01 -13.76
CA PRO A 307 -1.41 -19.97 -14.46
C PRO A 307 -1.53 -21.39 -13.87
N ALA A 308 -1.58 -21.52 -12.57
CA ALA A 308 -1.64 -22.79 -11.86
C ALA A 308 -3.02 -23.46 -11.89
N THR A 309 -4.05 -22.78 -12.39
CA THR A 309 -5.44 -23.26 -12.50
C THR A 309 -5.97 -23.27 -13.93
N ALA A 310 -5.13 -22.91 -14.88
CA ALA A 310 -5.48 -22.87 -16.31
C ALA A 310 -5.83 -24.27 -16.83
N LYS A 311 -7.04 -24.45 -17.37
CA LYS A 311 -7.52 -25.70 -17.98
C LYS A 311 -8.36 -25.41 -19.21
N MET A 312 -8.14 -26.17 -20.28
CA MET A 312 -9.03 -26.17 -21.45
C MET A 312 -10.31 -26.95 -21.13
N LYS A 313 -11.46 -26.28 -21.26
CA LYS A 313 -12.78 -26.92 -21.16
C LYS A 313 -13.67 -26.43 -22.31
N GLU A 314 -14.23 -27.36 -23.09
CA GLU A 314 -15.12 -27.04 -24.21
C GLU A 314 -14.50 -26.01 -25.19
N GLY A 315 -13.22 -26.20 -25.54
CA GLY A 315 -12.50 -25.30 -26.46
C GLY A 315 -12.16 -23.89 -25.88
N ARG A 316 -12.40 -23.68 -24.60
CA ARG A 316 -12.12 -22.38 -23.91
C ARG A 316 -11.20 -22.58 -22.72
N LEU A 317 -10.24 -21.65 -22.56
CA LEU A 317 -9.40 -21.60 -21.38
C LEU A 317 -10.19 -21.11 -20.17
N ARG A 318 -10.13 -21.84 -19.05
CA ARG A 318 -10.83 -21.55 -17.81
C ARG A 318 -9.86 -21.60 -16.63
N PHE A 319 -10.20 -20.91 -15.54
CA PHE A 319 -9.37 -20.76 -14.32
C PHE A 319 -10.22 -21.10 -13.10
N PHE A 320 -10.57 -22.36 -12.92
CA PHE A 320 -11.45 -22.76 -11.81
C PHE A 320 -10.73 -22.64 -10.48
N TYR A 321 -11.39 -22.01 -9.52
CA TYR A 321 -10.91 -21.81 -8.14
C TYR A 321 -9.57 -21.05 -8.03
N HIS A 322 -9.26 -20.19 -9.05
CA HIS A 322 -8.04 -19.38 -9.00
C HIS A 322 -8.06 -18.37 -7.86
N GLU A 323 -9.22 -17.87 -7.46
CA GLU A 323 -9.40 -16.97 -6.35
C GLU A 323 -9.01 -17.61 -5.01
N GLN A 324 -9.47 -18.84 -4.75
CA GLN A 324 -9.17 -19.55 -3.50
C GLN A 324 -7.70 -20.02 -3.45
N LYS A 325 -7.19 -20.55 -4.59
CA LYS A 325 -5.77 -20.91 -4.72
C LYS A 325 -4.89 -19.66 -4.66
N GLY A 326 -5.35 -18.57 -5.25
CA GLY A 326 -4.67 -17.26 -5.23
C GLY A 326 -4.53 -16.72 -3.81
N ALA A 327 -5.56 -16.80 -2.98
CA ALA A 327 -5.50 -16.41 -1.58
C ALA A 327 -4.43 -17.22 -0.80
N LYS A 328 -4.29 -18.53 -1.07
CA LYS A 328 -3.24 -19.36 -0.46
C LYS A 328 -1.83 -18.98 -0.94
N MET A 329 -1.67 -18.73 -2.24
CA MET A 329 -0.38 -18.29 -2.80
C MET A 329 -0.01 -16.89 -2.28
N ALA A 330 -0.95 -15.96 -2.26
CA ALA A 330 -0.75 -14.62 -1.71
C ALA A 330 -0.35 -14.66 -0.24
N LYS A 331 -0.96 -15.54 0.58
CA LYS A 331 -0.55 -15.74 1.97
C LYS A 331 0.92 -16.10 2.08
N ALA A 332 1.42 -17.06 1.31
CA ALA A 332 2.83 -17.48 1.35
C ALA A 332 3.77 -16.33 0.91
N ILE A 333 3.40 -15.55 -0.11
CA ILE A 333 4.16 -14.38 -0.56
C ILE A 333 4.24 -13.33 0.55
N LEU A 334 3.10 -13.01 1.18
CA LEU A 334 3.01 -11.98 2.22
C LEU A 334 3.72 -12.40 3.51
N GLU A 335 3.68 -13.70 3.87
CA GLU A 335 4.46 -14.25 4.99
C GLU A 335 5.97 -14.12 4.72
N ARG A 336 6.45 -14.42 3.51
CA ARG A 336 7.84 -14.22 3.09
C ARG A 336 8.27 -12.75 3.17
N LEU A 337 7.36 -11.83 2.90
CA LEU A 337 7.57 -10.39 2.99
C LEU A 337 7.27 -9.80 4.38
N HIS A 338 7.00 -10.63 5.38
CA HIS A 338 6.73 -10.24 6.76
C HIS A 338 5.59 -9.23 6.94
N TYR A 339 4.49 -9.40 6.19
CA TYR A 339 3.25 -8.65 6.45
C TYR A 339 2.63 -9.09 7.77
N SER A 340 1.88 -8.19 8.41
CA SER A 340 1.15 -8.52 9.63
C SER A 340 0.08 -9.60 9.37
N ARG A 341 -0.25 -10.39 10.40
CA ARG A 341 -1.34 -11.39 10.30
C ARG A 341 -2.68 -10.77 9.91
N ALA A 342 -2.93 -9.52 10.32
CA ALA A 342 -4.15 -8.80 9.96
C ALA A 342 -4.17 -8.46 8.46
N ASP A 343 -3.06 -7.93 7.92
CA ASP A 343 -2.92 -7.61 6.51
C ASP A 343 -3.02 -8.84 5.60
N ILE A 344 -2.39 -9.95 6.02
CA ILE A 344 -2.46 -11.24 5.31
C ILE A 344 -3.91 -11.75 5.25
N ARG A 345 -4.66 -11.67 6.35
CA ARG A 345 -6.08 -12.06 6.37
C ARG A 345 -6.92 -11.15 5.46
N LEU A 346 -6.71 -9.84 5.54
CA LEU A 346 -7.44 -8.86 4.73
C LEU A 346 -7.19 -9.09 3.23
N ILE A 347 -5.93 -9.14 2.81
CA ILE A 347 -5.56 -9.37 1.40
C ILE A 347 -6.05 -10.73 0.93
N GLY A 348 -5.91 -11.78 1.76
CA GLY A 348 -6.39 -13.12 1.46
C GLY A 348 -7.89 -13.17 1.23
N ALA A 349 -8.69 -12.48 2.07
CA ALA A 349 -10.14 -12.38 1.90
C ALA A 349 -10.51 -11.60 0.62
N ILE A 350 -9.84 -10.49 0.35
CA ILE A 350 -10.04 -9.71 -0.89
C ILE A 350 -9.79 -10.59 -2.12
N ILE A 351 -8.68 -11.32 -2.16
CA ILE A 351 -8.33 -12.19 -3.29
C ILE A 351 -9.27 -13.39 -3.40
N GLY A 352 -9.57 -14.05 -2.26
CA GLY A 352 -10.41 -15.25 -2.25
C GLY A 352 -11.85 -15.02 -2.70
N GLU A 353 -12.34 -13.79 -2.58
CA GLU A 353 -13.74 -13.44 -2.84
C GLU A 353 -13.93 -12.46 -4.02
N HIS A 354 -12.86 -12.17 -4.80
CA HIS A 354 -12.92 -11.11 -5.81
C HIS A 354 -13.89 -11.40 -6.98
N LEU A 355 -14.30 -12.64 -7.18
CA LEU A 355 -15.34 -12.99 -8.16
C LEU A 355 -16.76 -12.77 -7.65
N ARG A 356 -16.97 -12.60 -6.34
CA ARG A 356 -18.31 -12.54 -5.74
C ARG A 356 -19.17 -11.39 -6.27
N PRO A 357 -18.67 -10.15 -6.45
CA PRO A 357 -19.45 -9.09 -7.10
C PRO A 357 -19.80 -9.39 -8.57
N SER A 358 -18.91 -10.08 -9.31
CA SER A 358 -19.19 -10.54 -10.68
C SER A 358 -20.33 -11.55 -10.72
N ASN A 359 -20.38 -12.47 -9.75
CA ASN A 359 -21.46 -13.45 -9.62
C ASN A 359 -22.80 -12.76 -9.29
N LEU A 360 -22.80 -11.74 -8.42
CA LEU A 360 -23.98 -10.90 -8.18
C LEU A 360 -24.42 -10.16 -9.45
N ALA A 361 -23.50 -9.69 -10.27
CA ALA A 361 -23.78 -9.02 -11.53
C ALA A 361 -24.36 -9.97 -12.60
N SER A 362 -24.31 -11.27 -12.40
CA SER A 362 -24.94 -12.26 -13.29
C SER A 362 -26.46 -12.32 -13.16
N ASN A 363 -27.04 -11.66 -12.15
CA ASN A 363 -28.47 -11.56 -11.93
C ASN A 363 -28.97 -10.15 -12.25
N ASP A 364 -30.18 -10.00 -12.78
CA ASP A 364 -30.76 -8.70 -13.07
C ASP A 364 -31.22 -7.93 -11.83
N VAL A 365 -31.30 -8.60 -10.68
CA VAL A 365 -31.69 -8.00 -9.39
C VAL A 365 -30.70 -8.42 -8.31
N ILE A 366 -30.21 -7.45 -7.54
CA ILE A 366 -29.46 -7.68 -6.31
C ILE A 366 -30.40 -7.46 -5.13
N THR A 367 -30.86 -8.55 -4.52
CA THR A 367 -31.78 -8.52 -3.38
C THR A 367 -31.13 -7.94 -2.13
N ASP A 368 -31.92 -7.46 -1.17
CA ASP A 368 -31.41 -7.03 0.12
C ASP A 368 -30.76 -8.21 0.90
N ARG A 369 -31.34 -9.40 0.80
CA ARG A 369 -30.76 -10.64 1.35
C ARG A 369 -29.38 -10.94 0.75
N GLY A 370 -29.22 -10.86 -0.57
CA GLY A 370 -27.94 -11.08 -1.24
C GLY A 370 -26.88 -10.08 -0.82
N ALA A 371 -27.25 -8.82 -0.69
CA ALA A 371 -26.34 -7.76 -0.20
C ALA A 371 -25.98 -7.97 1.29
N TYR A 372 -26.96 -8.35 2.14
CA TYR A 372 -26.71 -8.68 3.54
C TYR A 372 -25.68 -9.79 3.69
N HIS A 373 -25.86 -10.92 3.02
CA HIS A 373 -24.89 -12.02 3.07
C HIS A 373 -23.51 -11.59 2.55
N PHE A 374 -23.46 -10.79 1.49
CA PHE A 374 -22.20 -10.26 0.97
C PHE A 374 -21.43 -9.50 2.04
N PHE A 375 -22.06 -8.54 2.70
CA PHE A 375 -21.37 -7.70 3.69
C PHE A 375 -21.12 -8.43 5.02
N ARG A 376 -22.03 -9.30 5.47
CA ARG A 376 -21.85 -10.12 6.66
C ARG A 376 -20.66 -11.05 6.55
N ASP A 377 -20.55 -11.77 5.44
CA ASP A 377 -19.53 -12.79 5.26
C ASP A 377 -18.14 -12.16 5.08
N LEU A 378 -18.08 -11.02 4.43
CA LEU A 378 -16.82 -10.32 4.13
C LEU A 378 -16.34 -9.38 5.25
N GLY A 379 -17.25 -8.90 6.09
CA GLY A 379 -16.90 -7.98 7.18
C GLY A 379 -16.04 -6.80 6.70
N GLU A 380 -14.88 -6.63 7.30
CA GLU A 380 -13.94 -5.54 6.98
C GLU A 380 -13.38 -5.61 5.56
N ALA A 381 -13.35 -6.78 4.93
CA ALA A 381 -12.86 -6.95 3.58
C ALA A 381 -13.86 -6.48 2.49
N ALA A 382 -15.12 -6.26 2.83
CA ALA A 382 -16.17 -5.99 1.86
C ALA A 382 -15.92 -4.72 1.02
N LEU A 383 -15.65 -3.59 1.68
CA LEU A 383 -15.39 -2.34 0.96
C LEU A 383 -14.06 -2.38 0.16
N PRO A 384 -12.94 -2.87 0.72
CA PRO A 384 -11.70 -3.09 -0.04
C PRO A 384 -11.89 -4.00 -1.26
N LEU A 385 -12.66 -5.06 -1.12
CA LEU A 385 -13.00 -5.96 -2.22
C LEU A 385 -13.72 -5.22 -3.35
N LEU A 386 -14.70 -4.38 -3.03
CA LEU A 386 -15.40 -3.57 -4.04
C LEU A 386 -14.45 -2.61 -4.77
N LEU A 387 -13.44 -2.06 -4.09
CA LEU A 387 -12.41 -1.22 -4.71
C LEU A 387 -11.54 -2.05 -5.67
N LEU A 388 -11.12 -3.28 -5.26
CA LEU A 388 -10.38 -4.16 -6.15
C LEU A 388 -11.19 -4.52 -7.39
N CYS A 389 -12.45 -4.90 -7.23
CA CYS A 389 -13.33 -5.23 -8.35
C CYS A 389 -13.55 -4.03 -9.30
N TRP A 390 -13.62 -2.81 -8.76
CA TRP A 390 -13.67 -1.61 -9.59
C TRP A 390 -12.40 -1.50 -10.47
N ALA A 391 -11.23 -1.70 -9.88
CA ALA A 391 -9.96 -1.64 -10.59
C ALA A 391 -9.87 -2.75 -11.65
N ASP A 392 -10.23 -3.98 -11.30
CA ASP A 392 -10.25 -5.12 -12.22
C ASP A 392 -11.19 -4.88 -13.42
N TYR A 393 -12.46 -4.53 -13.18
CA TYR A 393 -13.41 -4.31 -14.26
C TYR A 393 -13.04 -3.14 -15.16
N THR A 394 -12.48 -2.08 -14.63
CA THR A 394 -12.06 -0.91 -15.43
C THR A 394 -10.75 -1.12 -16.18
N SER A 395 -9.97 -2.15 -15.86
CA SER A 395 -8.73 -2.51 -16.58
C SER A 395 -8.99 -2.99 -18.02
N TYR A 396 -10.21 -3.48 -18.32
CA TYR A 396 -10.61 -3.96 -19.65
C TYR A 396 -10.96 -2.85 -20.64
N ILE A 397 -10.99 -1.60 -20.21
CA ILE A 397 -11.36 -0.45 -21.04
C ILE A 397 -10.28 0.63 -21.01
N THR A 398 -10.24 1.42 -22.09
CA THR A 398 -9.27 2.53 -22.17
C THR A 398 -9.61 3.68 -21.19
N PRO A 399 -8.65 4.54 -20.83
CA PRO A 399 -8.91 5.72 -19.99
C PRO A 399 -10.01 6.65 -20.58
N ALA A 400 -10.06 6.80 -21.92
CA ALA A 400 -11.08 7.59 -22.59
C ALA A 400 -12.49 6.98 -22.45
N GLN A 401 -12.59 5.65 -22.57
CA GLN A 401 -13.83 4.93 -22.35
C GLN A 401 -14.27 5.03 -20.88
N LEU A 402 -13.33 4.85 -19.92
CA LEU A 402 -13.61 5.01 -18.50
C LEU A 402 -14.18 6.40 -18.20
N LYS A 403 -13.52 7.46 -18.66
CA LYS A 403 -14.02 8.86 -18.49
C LYS A 403 -15.45 9.03 -18.99
N ARG A 404 -15.80 8.39 -20.12
CA ARG A 404 -17.14 8.48 -20.74
C ARG A 404 -18.22 7.74 -19.94
N ILE A 405 -17.88 6.57 -19.33
CA ILE A 405 -18.89 5.75 -18.63
C ILE A 405 -18.97 6.03 -17.12
N LEU A 406 -17.95 6.63 -16.54
CA LEU A 406 -17.87 6.89 -15.10
C LEU A 406 -19.12 7.62 -14.55
N PRO A 407 -19.66 8.68 -15.18
CA PRO A 407 -20.90 9.30 -14.71
C PRO A 407 -22.11 8.35 -14.76
N LYS A 408 -22.14 7.41 -15.72
CA LYS A 408 -23.22 6.43 -15.90
C LYS A 408 -23.15 5.28 -14.92
N SER A 409 -22.01 5.07 -14.24
CA SER A 409 -21.84 4.00 -13.25
C SER A 409 -22.71 4.19 -12.00
N HIS A 410 -23.18 5.41 -11.75
CA HIS A 410 -24.07 5.74 -10.63
C HIS A 410 -25.56 5.68 -10.97
N ALA A 411 -25.89 5.44 -12.25
CA ALA A 411 -27.26 5.23 -12.69
C ALA A 411 -27.78 3.85 -12.21
N PRO A 412 -29.11 3.62 -12.21
CA PRO A 412 -29.68 2.31 -11.96
C PRO A 412 -29.01 1.22 -12.82
N MET A 413 -28.85 0.02 -12.23
CA MET A 413 -28.22 -1.10 -12.90
C MET A 413 -29.01 -1.49 -14.15
N MET A 414 -28.33 -1.48 -15.31
CA MET A 414 -28.91 -1.98 -16.56
C MET A 414 -29.09 -3.50 -16.50
N ASN A 415 -30.07 -4.05 -17.21
CA ASN A 415 -30.24 -5.49 -17.32
C ASN A 415 -29.17 -6.14 -18.24
N LEU A 416 -29.09 -7.46 -18.24
CA LEU A 416 -28.09 -8.22 -19.00
C LEU A 416 -28.20 -8.01 -20.52
N GLU A 417 -29.40 -7.88 -21.04
CA GLU A 417 -29.64 -7.64 -22.48
C GLU A 417 -29.14 -6.26 -22.92
N GLN A 418 -29.41 -5.23 -22.10
CA GLN A 418 -28.88 -3.88 -22.34
C GLN A 418 -27.35 -3.86 -22.31
N ALA A 419 -26.74 -4.59 -21.37
CA ALA A 419 -25.29 -4.68 -21.27
C ALA A 419 -24.66 -5.36 -22.51
N LYS A 420 -25.28 -6.43 -23.04
CA LYS A 420 -24.82 -7.09 -24.27
C LYS A 420 -24.89 -6.18 -25.49
N LYS A 421 -25.95 -5.36 -25.61
CA LYS A 421 -26.15 -4.42 -26.73
C LYS A 421 -25.18 -3.23 -26.71
N THR A 422 -24.51 -2.95 -25.58
CA THR A 422 -23.66 -1.75 -25.41
C THR A 422 -22.18 -2.02 -25.75
N ALA A 423 -21.90 -2.91 -26.68
CA ALA A 423 -20.54 -3.29 -27.11
C ALA A 423 -19.59 -3.63 -25.93
N ASN A 424 -18.27 -3.52 -26.13
CA ASN A 424 -17.25 -3.93 -25.16
C ASN A 424 -17.32 -3.21 -23.80
N VAL A 425 -17.99 -2.06 -23.73
CA VAL A 425 -18.08 -1.23 -22.51
C VAL A 425 -19.28 -1.60 -21.62
N GLY A 426 -20.29 -2.26 -22.18
CA GLY A 426 -21.54 -2.55 -21.48
C GLY A 426 -21.35 -3.46 -20.27
N LYS A 427 -20.55 -4.52 -20.41
CA LYS A 427 -20.25 -5.42 -19.31
C LYS A 427 -19.53 -4.69 -18.16
N THR A 428 -18.51 -3.90 -18.47
CA THR A 428 -17.79 -3.10 -17.48
C THR A 428 -18.72 -2.10 -16.79
N LEU A 429 -19.53 -1.37 -17.56
CA LEU A 429 -20.48 -0.39 -17.01
C LEU A 429 -21.46 -1.07 -16.04
N ARG A 430 -22.04 -2.22 -16.44
CA ARG A 430 -22.94 -2.98 -15.57
C ARG A 430 -22.25 -3.39 -14.24
N HIS A 431 -21.02 -3.92 -14.31
CA HIS A 431 -20.28 -4.25 -13.09
C HIS A 431 -20.06 -3.01 -12.21
N MET A 432 -19.68 -1.87 -12.78
CA MET A 432 -19.55 -0.62 -12.03
C MET A 432 -20.87 -0.18 -11.38
N GLN A 433 -22.00 -0.38 -12.05
CA GLN A 433 -23.33 -0.10 -11.47
C GLN A 433 -23.66 -1.04 -10.32
N VAL A 434 -23.28 -2.32 -10.40
CA VAL A 434 -23.39 -3.27 -9.29
C VAL A 434 -22.59 -2.79 -8.07
N LEU A 435 -21.33 -2.39 -8.29
CA LEU A 435 -20.51 -1.86 -7.20
C LEU A 435 -21.14 -0.59 -6.57
N SER A 436 -21.61 0.33 -7.41
CA SER A 436 -22.30 1.55 -6.95
C SER A 436 -23.57 1.24 -6.15
N LEU A 437 -24.34 0.22 -6.57
CA LEU A 437 -25.50 -0.24 -5.83
C LEU A 437 -25.14 -0.85 -4.47
N LEU A 438 -24.06 -1.66 -4.40
CA LEU A 438 -23.58 -2.23 -3.14
C LEU A 438 -23.09 -1.12 -2.19
N PHE A 439 -22.32 -0.15 -2.66
CA PHE A 439 -21.95 1.02 -1.86
C PHE A 439 -23.18 1.81 -1.37
N LYS A 440 -24.18 2.02 -2.24
CA LYS A 440 -25.43 2.65 -1.86
C LYS A 440 -26.13 1.89 -0.73
N LYS A 441 -26.32 0.57 -0.88
CA LYS A 441 -26.92 -0.27 0.15
C LYS A 441 -26.16 -0.17 1.47
N TYR A 442 -24.83 -0.25 1.45
CA TYR A 442 -24.00 -0.18 2.65
C TYR A 442 -24.09 1.17 3.38
N PHE A 443 -24.00 2.28 2.65
CA PHE A 443 -23.93 3.61 3.25
C PHE A 443 -25.28 4.28 3.50
N GLU A 444 -26.32 3.95 2.73
CA GLU A 444 -27.62 4.59 2.81
C GLU A 444 -28.68 3.72 3.50
N HIS A 445 -28.48 2.40 3.49
CA HIS A 445 -29.42 1.46 4.11
C HIS A 445 -28.71 0.54 5.13
N PRO A 446 -27.97 1.11 6.13
CA PRO A 446 -27.14 0.30 7.03
C PRO A 446 -27.96 -0.74 7.83
N ARG A 447 -29.24 -0.46 8.16
CA ARG A 447 -30.12 -1.41 8.86
C ARG A 447 -30.45 -2.64 8.03
N LYS A 448 -30.38 -2.59 6.70
CA LYS A 448 -30.55 -3.73 5.81
C LYS A 448 -29.26 -4.53 5.59
N ILE A 449 -28.11 -3.93 5.90
CA ILE A 449 -26.80 -4.56 5.77
C ILE A 449 -26.29 -5.10 7.10
N GLN A 450 -26.58 -4.38 8.18
CA GLN A 450 -26.27 -4.72 9.56
C GLN A 450 -27.52 -4.49 10.41
N PRO A 451 -28.49 -5.39 10.32
CA PRO A 451 -29.73 -5.24 11.08
C PRO A 451 -29.42 -5.27 12.58
N PRO A 452 -30.03 -4.39 13.40
CA PRO A 452 -29.87 -4.44 14.84
C PRO A 452 -30.40 -5.77 15.38
N ARG A 453 -29.70 -6.34 16.36
CA ARG A 453 -30.09 -7.60 16.95
C ARG A 453 -31.38 -7.44 17.76
N LEU A 454 -32.51 -8.01 17.31
CA LEU A 454 -33.82 -7.94 17.96
C LEU A 454 -33.97 -8.93 19.10
N ILE A 455 -33.31 -10.08 19.00
CA ILE A 455 -33.31 -11.17 19.98
C ILE A 455 -31.91 -11.72 20.20
N THR A 456 -31.70 -12.34 21.33
CA THR A 456 -30.46 -12.97 21.73
C THR A 456 -30.52 -14.49 21.62
N GLY A 457 -29.35 -15.15 21.70
CA GLY A 457 -29.32 -16.61 21.79
C GLY A 457 -30.07 -17.17 23.02
N ARG A 458 -30.13 -16.39 24.12
CA ARG A 458 -30.88 -16.74 25.29
C ARG A 458 -32.40 -16.76 25.02
N ASP A 459 -32.89 -15.72 24.30
CA ASP A 459 -34.30 -15.65 23.88
C ASP A 459 -34.70 -16.89 23.04
N VAL A 460 -33.78 -17.33 22.14
CA VAL A 460 -33.98 -18.52 21.30
C VAL A 460 -34.03 -19.79 22.13
N MET A 461 -33.06 -19.96 23.07
CA MET A 461 -32.98 -21.11 23.96
C MET A 461 -34.23 -21.22 24.85
N ASP A 462 -34.64 -20.11 25.46
CA ASP A 462 -35.77 -20.05 26.36
C ASP A 462 -37.09 -20.32 25.61
N LEU A 463 -37.24 -19.74 24.39
CA LEU A 463 -38.49 -19.90 23.62
C LEU A 463 -38.68 -21.32 23.05
N LEU A 464 -37.58 -21.93 22.56
CA LEU A 464 -37.63 -23.21 21.84
C LEU A 464 -37.18 -24.42 22.71
N HIS A 465 -36.81 -24.16 23.97
CA HIS A 465 -36.26 -25.15 24.90
C HIS A 465 -35.04 -25.90 24.33
N LEU A 466 -34.13 -25.18 23.66
CA LEU A 466 -32.97 -25.77 23.06
C LEU A 466 -31.71 -25.58 23.95
N PRO A 467 -30.83 -26.58 24.03
CA PRO A 467 -29.56 -26.43 24.68
C PRO A 467 -28.63 -25.55 23.81
N PRO A 468 -27.53 -24.96 24.39
CA PRO A 468 -26.51 -24.28 23.62
C PRO A 468 -25.98 -25.13 22.47
N SER A 469 -26.15 -24.68 21.22
CA SER A 469 -25.79 -25.44 20.03
C SER A 469 -25.55 -24.49 18.83
N PRO A 470 -24.89 -24.94 17.74
CA PRO A 470 -24.76 -24.18 16.48
C PRO A 470 -26.13 -23.80 15.88
N GLN A 471 -27.18 -24.60 16.11
CA GLN A 471 -28.54 -24.36 15.63
C GLN A 471 -29.09 -22.99 16.11
N ILE A 472 -28.71 -22.55 17.31
CA ILE A 472 -29.10 -21.22 17.82
C ILE A 472 -28.55 -20.10 16.90
N GLY A 473 -27.32 -20.27 16.41
CA GLY A 473 -26.72 -19.36 15.45
C GLY A 473 -27.48 -19.31 14.11
N GLU A 474 -27.91 -20.47 13.63
CA GLU A 474 -28.69 -20.59 12.38
C GLU A 474 -30.09 -19.96 12.53
N LEU A 475 -30.73 -20.12 13.66
CA LEU A 475 -32.03 -19.50 13.95
C LEU A 475 -31.92 -17.97 14.08
N LEU A 476 -30.88 -17.46 14.75
CA LEU A 476 -30.61 -16.03 14.81
C LEU A 476 -30.34 -15.45 13.42
N GLU A 477 -29.65 -16.20 12.58
CA GLU A 477 -29.39 -15.80 11.18
C GLU A 477 -30.68 -15.76 10.36
N ALA A 478 -31.57 -16.77 10.52
CA ALA A 478 -32.88 -16.77 9.87
C ALA A 478 -33.71 -15.55 10.24
N VAL A 479 -33.69 -15.15 11.52
CA VAL A 479 -34.35 -13.93 12.00
C VAL A 479 -33.73 -12.68 11.37
N ALA A 480 -32.39 -12.59 11.30
CA ALA A 480 -31.71 -11.45 10.69
C ALA A 480 -32.05 -11.33 9.20
N VAL A 481 -32.12 -12.44 8.47
CA VAL A 481 -32.57 -12.48 7.07
C VAL A 481 -34.02 -12.02 6.94
N ALA A 482 -34.93 -12.51 7.76
CA ALA A 482 -36.33 -12.11 7.76
C ALA A 482 -36.49 -10.60 8.07
N GLN A 483 -35.64 -10.06 8.95
CA GLN A 483 -35.61 -8.63 9.27
C GLN A 483 -35.12 -7.82 8.05
N VAL A 484 -34.09 -8.27 7.35
CA VAL A 484 -33.59 -7.63 6.11
C VAL A 484 -34.64 -7.64 5.01
N GLU A 485 -35.45 -8.70 4.92
CA GLU A 485 -36.57 -8.84 3.98
C GLU A 485 -37.82 -8.05 4.42
N GLY A 486 -37.83 -7.49 5.63
CA GLY A 486 -38.95 -6.72 6.17
C GLY A 486 -40.12 -7.55 6.73
N LYS A 487 -39.94 -8.86 6.90
CA LYS A 487 -40.89 -9.78 7.49
C LYS A 487 -40.94 -9.67 9.02
N VAL A 488 -39.82 -9.26 9.61
CA VAL A 488 -39.62 -9.08 11.05
C VAL A 488 -39.14 -7.65 11.29
N THR A 489 -39.78 -6.92 12.20
CA THR A 489 -39.49 -5.50 12.43
C THR A 489 -39.10 -5.15 13.86
N ASP A 490 -39.52 -6.01 14.81
CA ASP A 490 -39.36 -5.85 16.25
C ASP A 490 -39.13 -7.18 16.95
N ARG A 491 -38.99 -7.14 18.28
CA ARG A 491 -38.73 -8.33 19.09
C ARG A 491 -39.92 -9.29 19.10
N GLU A 492 -41.14 -8.77 19.09
CA GLU A 492 -42.37 -9.61 19.15
C GLU A 492 -42.53 -10.41 17.86
N SER A 493 -42.44 -9.75 16.70
CA SER A 493 -42.45 -10.42 15.39
C SER A 493 -41.28 -11.37 15.18
N ALA A 494 -40.11 -11.10 15.79
CA ALA A 494 -38.96 -12.02 15.75
C ALA A 494 -39.23 -13.33 16.53
N LEU A 495 -39.84 -13.22 17.72
CA LEU A 495 -40.21 -14.38 18.52
C LEU A 495 -41.36 -15.19 17.88
N ALA A 496 -42.35 -14.51 17.26
CA ALA A 496 -43.40 -15.16 16.49
C ALA A 496 -42.84 -15.95 15.31
N PHE A 497 -41.94 -15.31 14.52
CA PHE A 497 -41.28 -15.96 13.39
C PHE A 497 -40.46 -17.19 13.78
N LEU A 498 -39.78 -17.17 14.94
CA LEU A 498 -39.09 -18.37 15.45
C LEU A 498 -39.98 -19.52 15.77
N LYS A 499 -41.21 -19.26 16.29
CA LYS A 499 -42.20 -20.33 16.58
C LYS A 499 -42.66 -21.01 15.29
N GLU A 500 -42.82 -20.25 14.20
CA GLU A 500 -43.18 -20.77 12.87
C GLU A 500 -42.07 -21.62 12.23
N LEU A 501 -40.80 -21.31 12.54
CA LEU A 501 -39.65 -22.07 12.05
C LEU A 501 -39.42 -23.41 12.78
N LYS A 502 -40.13 -23.68 13.88
CA LYS A 502 -40.01 -24.95 14.57
C LYS A 502 -40.56 -26.03 13.65
N PRO A 503 -39.76 -27.01 13.19
CA PRO A 503 -40.35 -28.17 12.53
C PRO A 503 -41.26 -28.87 13.53
N ASP A 504 -42.46 -29.21 13.09
CA ASP A 504 -43.34 -30.09 13.84
C ASP A 504 -42.57 -31.38 14.13
N HIS A 505 -42.06 -31.51 15.35
CA HIS A 505 -41.63 -32.81 15.88
C HIS A 505 -42.91 -33.56 16.28
N SER A 506 -43.60 -34.16 15.30
CA SER A 506 -44.51 -35.29 15.49
C SER A 506 -43.69 -36.58 15.45
#